data_7338e6deabdf038cfaa81495fa52ffae
#
_entry.id   7338e6deabdf038cfaa81495fa52ffae
#
_cell.length_a   1.000
_cell.length_b   1.000
_cell.length_c   1.000
_cell.angle_alpha   90.00
_cell.angle_beta   90.00
_cell.angle_gamma   90.00
#
_symmetry.space_group_name_H-M   'P 1'
#
loop_
_entity.id
_entity.type
_entity.pdbx_description
1 polymer ?
#
loop_
_entity_poly.entity_id
_entity_poly.type
_entity_poly.pdbx_seq_one_letter_code
_entity_poly.pdbx_strand_id
1 'polypeptide(L)'
;MIYPFGGHHIQKFYWGTRETLLPVYTSLEEAVKKHPDVDVVVNFASSRSVYSSTMECLQYESIKAIALIAEGVPERQAREILWKAKDKGVLIIGPATVGGIKPGCFRIGNSGGCVFSFMLDSR
;
A
#
# COMPACT_ATOMS: atom_id res chain seq x y z
N MET A 1 -2.79 -3.76 8.79
CA MET A 1 -3.78 -3.17 7.85
C MET A 1 -4.43 -2.00 8.52
N ILE A 2 -4.80 -0.95 7.77
CA ILE A 2 -5.50 0.23 8.29
C ILE A 2 -6.89 0.29 7.68
N TYR A 3 -7.93 0.37 8.52
CA TYR A 3 -9.32 0.48 8.11
C TYR A 3 -10.05 1.48 8.99
N PRO A 4 -10.21 2.74 8.54
CA PRO A 4 -10.68 3.86 9.38
C PRO A 4 -12.14 3.77 9.80
N PHE A 5 -12.94 2.90 9.17
CA PHE A 5 -14.35 2.75 9.49
C PHE A 5 -14.62 1.82 10.68
N GLY A 6 -13.59 1.23 11.28
CA GLY A 6 -13.70 0.38 12.46
C GLY A 6 -14.30 -1.00 12.22
N GLY A 7 -14.57 -1.73 13.29
CA GLY A 7 -15.33 -2.99 13.28
C GLY A 7 -14.53 -4.29 13.30
N HIS A 8 -13.27 -4.31 12.89
CA HIS A 8 -12.44 -5.49 12.94
C HIS A 8 -11.05 -5.16 13.49
N HIS A 9 -10.64 -5.86 14.54
CA HIS A 9 -9.28 -5.73 15.11
C HIS A 9 -8.28 -6.68 14.46
N ILE A 10 -8.76 -7.76 13.83
CA ILE A 10 -7.96 -8.79 13.17
C ILE A 10 -8.68 -9.22 11.90
N GLN A 11 -7.94 -9.27 10.80
CA GLN A 11 -8.40 -9.83 9.54
C GLN A 11 -7.69 -11.15 9.26
N LYS A 12 -8.48 -12.17 8.94
CA LYS A 12 -7.98 -13.50 8.62
C LYS A 12 -7.73 -13.63 7.13
N PHE A 13 -6.55 -14.11 6.78
CA PHE A 13 -6.16 -14.46 5.42
C PHE A 13 -5.58 -15.87 5.39
N TYR A 14 -5.47 -16.44 4.20
CA TYR A 14 -4.82 -17.73 3.99
C TYR A 14 -3.62 -17.56 3.05
N TRP A 15 -2.48 -18.10 3.45
CA TRP A 15 -1.31 -18.25 2.60
C TRP A 15 -1.15 -19.73 2.27
N GLY A 16 -1.64 -20.15 1.10
CA GLY A 16 -1.83 -21.56 0.80
C GLY A 16 -2.82 -22.19 1.78
N THR A 17 -2.39 -23.18 2.56
CA THR A 17 -3.19 -23.85 3.61
C THR A 17 -3.01 -23.23 5.01
N ARG A 18 -2.07 -22.28 5.17
CA ARG A 18 -1.80 -21.63 6.48
C ARG A 18 -2.69 -20.43 6.67
N GLU A 19 -3.34 -20.39 7.82
CA GLU A 19 -4.06 -19.20 8.28
C GLU A 19 -3.05 -18.12 8.72
N THR A 20 -3.27 -16.88 8.26
CA THR A 20 -2.50 -15.70 8.62
C THR A 20 -3.43 -14.64 9.17
N LEU A 21 -3.15 -14.17 10.36
CA LEU A 21 -3.91 -13.11 11.02
C LEU A 21 -3.16 -11.79 10.87
N LEU A 22 -3.85 -10.79 10.30
CA LEU A 22 -3.31 -9.43 10.18
C LEU A 22 -4.02 -8.50 11.15
N PRO A 23 -3.29 -7.74 11.97
CA PRO A 23 -3.89 -6.73 12.82
C PRO A 23 -4.51 -5.61 11.98
N VAL A 24 -5.65 -5.10 12.43
CA VAL A 24 -6.36 -3.97 11.80
C VAL A 24 -6.36 -2.80 12.77
N TYR A 25 -5.86 -1.66 12.30
CA TYR A 25 -5.81 -0.40 13.03
C TYR A 25 -6.82 0.58 12.45
N THR A 26 -7.31 1.50 13.24
CA THR A 26 -8.25 2.54 12.80
C THR A 26 -7.53 3.77 12.26
N SER A 27 -6.26 3.97 12.61
CA SER A 27 -5.46 5.09 12.15
C SER A 27 -4.05 4.68 11.72
N LEU A 28 -3.43 5.51 10.88
CA LEU A 28 -2.04 5.35 10.48
C LEU A 28 -1.09 5.55 11.68
N GLU A 29 -1.39 6.51 12.54
CA GLU A 29 -0.61 6.79 13.74
C GLU A 29 -0.49 5.57 14.65
N GLU A 30 -1.62 4.91 14.91
CA GLU A 30 -1.65 3.69 15.72
C GLU A 30 -0.83 2.56 15.07
N ALA A 31 -0.97 2.39 13.75
CA ALA A 31 -0.25 1.37 13.01
C ALA A 31 1.27 1.59 13.04
N VAL A 32 1.73 2.81 12.76
CA VAL A 32 3.17 3.15 12.77
C VAL A 32 3.75 3.07 14.18
N LYS A 33 3.00 3.44 15.20
CA LYS A 33 3.43 3.30 16.59
C LYS A 33 3.66 1.84 17.00
N LYS A 34 2.85 0.92 16.48
CA LYS A 34 2.99 -0.52 16.73
C LYS A 34 4.03 -1.19 15.84
N HIS A 35 4.26 -0.64 14.65
CA HIS A 35 5.17 -1.16 13.64
C HIS A 35 6.07 -0.03 13.10
N PRO A 36 7.05 0.44 13.89
CA PRO A 36 7.89 1.57 13.51
C PRO A 36 8.85 1.28 12.36
N ASP A 37 9.01 0.02 12.01
CA ASP A 37 9.85 -0.50 10.92
C ASP A 37 9.11 -0.57 9.57
N VAL A 38 7.83 -0.18 9.50
CA VAL A 38 7.08 -0.15 8.24
C VAL A 38 7.67 0.92 7.33
N ASP A 39 8.07 0.50 6.12
CA ASP A 39 8.68 1.33 5.10
C ASP A 39 7.87 1.40 3.78
N VAL A 40 6.91 0.50 3.58
CA VAL A 40 6.06 0.43 2.37
C VAL A 40 4.58 0.53 2.73
N VAL A 41 3.85 1.36 2.00
CA VAL A 41 2.40 1.48 2.10
C VAL A 41 1.75 1.14 0.76
N VAL A 42 0.74 0.29 0.79
CA VAL A 42 -0.16 0.07 -0.36
C VAL A 42 -1.49 0.75 -0.05
N ASN A 43 -1.78 1.83 -0.77
CA ASN A 43 -2.94 2.67 -0.54
C ASN A 43 -4.10 2.29 -1.48
N PHE A 44 -5.13 1.65 -0.91
CA PHE A 44 -6.38 1.28 -1.58
C PHE A 44 -7.51 2.29 -1.35
N ALA A 45 -7.22 3.44 -0.76
CA ALA A 45 -8.22 4.49 -0.58
C ALA A 45 -8.81 4.93 -1.92
N SER A 46 -10.07 5.32 -1.92
CA SER A 46 -10.75 5.82 -3.11
C SER A 46 -10.12 7.12 -3.64
N SER A 47 -10.43 7.49 -4.89
CA SER A 47 -9.96 8.75 -5.50
C SER A 47 -10.28 10.01 -4.67
N ARG A 48 -11.31 9.95 -3.81
CA ARG A 48 -11.70 11.05 -2.92
C ARG A 48 -10.82 11.20 -1.68
N SER A 49 -10.24 10.09 -1.21
CA SER A 49 -9.48 10.04 0.05
C SER A 49 -8.01 9.70 -0.12
N VAL A 50 -7.58 9.23 -1.30
CA VAL A 50 -6.19 8.86 -1.56
C VAL A 50 -5.21 10.02 -1.37
N TYR A 51 -5.62 11.24 -1.72
CA TYR A 51 -4.78 12.42 -1.52
C TYR A 51 -4.48 12.65 -0.04
N SER A 52 -5.53 12.77 0.81
CA SER A 52 -5.36 13.02 2.24
C SER A 52 -4.59 11.90 2.94
N SER A 53 -4.92 10.64 2.66
CA SER A 53 -4.23 9.49 3.26
C SER A 53 -2.77 9.38 2.81
N THR A 54 -2.46 9.74 1.56
CA THR A 54 -1.07 9.75 1.09
C THR A 54 -0.27 10.89 1.72
N MET A 55 -0.86 12.09 1.84
CA MET A 55 -0.22 13.22 2.50
C MET A 55 0.04 12.95 3.99
N GLU A 56 -0.83 12.20 4.64
CA GLU A 56 -0.62 11.69 6.01
C GLU A 56 0.56 10.72 6.07
N CYS A 57 0.62 9.73 5.15
CA CYS A 57 1.74 8.80 5.06
C CYS A 57 3.09 9.51 4.89
N LEU A 58 3.12 10.58 4.09
CA LEU A 58 4.34 11.37 3.84
C LEU A 58 4.84 12.15 5.08
N GLN A 59 4.12 12.17 6.19
CA GLN A 59 4.59 12.77 7.44
C GLN A 59 5.56 11.86 8.21
N TYR A 60 5.57 10.56 7.92
CA TYR A 60 6.37 9.57 8.61
C TYR A 60 7.67 9.26 7.87
N GLU A 61 8.80 9.47 8.53
CA GLU A 61 10.14 9.27 7.93
C GLU A 61 10.47 7.80 7.65
N SER A 62 9.81 6.87 8.34
CA SER A 62 9.96 5.44 8.11
C SER A 62 9.48 5.00 6.74
N ILE A 63 8.46 5.68 6.18
CA ILE A 63 7.85 5.31 4.89
C ILE A 63 8.76 5.73 3.74
N LYS A 64 9.17 4.75 2.92
CA LYS A 64 10.07 4.91 1.78
C LYS A 64 9.39 4.73 0.42
N ALA A 65 8.28 3.99 0.39
CA ALA A 65 7.53 3.76 -0.84
C ALA A 65 6.02 3.71 -0.58
N ILE A 66 5.24 4.30 -1.50
CA ILE A 66 3.77 4.27 -1.46
C ILE A 66 3.24 3.89 -2.84
N ALA A 67 2.45 2.81 -2.90
CA ALA A 67 1.72 2.42 -4.10
C ALA A 67 0.28 2.94 -4.02
N LEU A 68 -0.14 3.71 -5.03
CA LEU A 68 -1.46 4.34 -5.13
C LEU A 68 -2.31 3.58 -6.15
N ILE A 69 -3.25 2.79 -5.68
CA ILE A 69 -4.08 1.93 -6.54
C ILE A 69 -5.21 2.73 -7.19
N ALA A 70 -5.71 3.77 -6.53
CA ALA A 70 -6.85 4.55 -6.98
C ALA A 70 -6.70 5.09 -8.40
N GLU A 71 -7.76 4.94 -9.18
CA GLU A 71 -7.96 5.60 -10.47
C GLU A 71 -8.73 6.92 -10.30
N GLY A 72 -8.66 7.81 -11.29
CA GLY A 72 -9.42 9.06 -11.30
C GLY A 72 -8.95 10.09 -10.27
N VAL A 73 -7.70 10.02 -9.84
CA VAL A 73 -7.10 11.04 -8.98
C VAL A 73 -6.91 12.32 -9.80
N PRO A 74 -7.40 13.48 -9.32
CA PRO A 74 -7.21 14.75 -10.03
C PRO A 74 -5.73 15.05 -10.26
N GLU A 75 -5.39 15.52 -11.47
CA GLU A 75 -3.99 15.76 -11.86
C GLU A 75 -3.27 16.71 -10.91
N ARG A 76 -3.95 17.75 -10.43
CA ARG A 76 -3.39 18.66 -9.43
C ARG A 76 -2.95 17.94 -8.18
N GLN A 77 -3.81 17.06 -7.63
CA GLN A 77 -3.50 16.30 -6.43
C GLN A 77 -2.35 15.30 -6.67
N ALA A 78 -2.34 14.64 -7.82
CA ALA A 78 -1.26 13.75 -8.20
C ALA A 78 0.09 14.49 -8.28
N ARG A 79 0.12 15.66 -8.88
CA ARG A 79 1.33 16.51 -8.93
C ARG A 79 1.81 16.94 -7.54
N GLU A 80 0.90 17.35 -6.67
CA GLU A 80 1.22 17.75 -5.29
C GLU A 80 1.82 16.57 -4.50
N ILE A 81 1.24 15.36 -4.63
CA ILE A 81 1.77 14.14 -4.02
C ILE A 81 3.19 13.87 -4.53
N LEU A 82 3.41 13.87 -5.84
CA LEU A 82 4.71 13.58 -6.44
C LEU A 82 5.77 14.60 -6.02
N TRP A 83 5.41 15.87 -6.00
CA TRP A 83 6.32 16.93 -5.57
C TRP A 83 6.72 16.75 -4.10
N LYS A 84 5.75 16.50 -3.22
CA LYS A 84 5.99 16.30 -1.80
C LYS A 84 6.80 15.02 -1.52
N ALA A 85 6.48 13.94 -2.24
CA ALA A 85 7.20 12.68 -2.13
C ALA A 85 8.66 12.82 -2.57
N LYS A 86 8.91 13.54 -3.67
CA LYS A 86 10.28 13.84 -4.15
C LYS A 86 11.09 14.62 -3.12
N ASP A 87 10.49 15.64 -2.51
CA ASP A 87 11.12 16.45 -1.45
C ASP A 87 11.52 15.58 -0.25
N LYS A 88 10.73 14.56 0.07
CA LYS A 88 10.98 13.63 1.18
C LYS A 88 11.76 12.36 0.80
N GLY A 89 12.12 12.19 -0.46
CA GLY A 89 12.81 11.00 -0.94
C GLY A 89 11.96 9.72 -0.90
N VAL A 90 10.63 9.85 -0.99
CA VAL A 90 9.68 8.74 -0.99
C VAL A 90 9.32 8.34 -2.42
N LEU A 91 9.40 7.04 -2.74
CA LEU A 91 9.00 6.51 -4.03
C LEU A 91 7.48 6.42 -4.13
N ILE A 92 6.89 6.98 -5.19
CA ILE A 92 5.48 6.81 -5.53
C ILE A 92 5.33 5.88 -6.74
N ILE A 93 4.46 4.89 -6.62
CA ILE A 93 4.05 3.99 -7.69
C ILE A 93 2.57 4.25 -7.97
N GLY A 94 2.24 4.72 -9.15
CA GLY A 94 0.90 5.20 -9.49
C GLY A 94 0.78 6.73 -9.51
N PRO A 95 -0.41 7.30 -9.40
CA PRO A 95 -1.73 6.64 -9.22
C PRO A 95 -2.16 5.74 -10.38
N ALA A 96 -3.31 5.08 -10.22
CA ALA A 96 -3.88 4.17 -11.20
C ALA A 96 -2.98 2.96 -11.52
N THR A 97 -2.24 2.46 -10.54
CA THR A 97 -1.48 1.22 -10.68
C THR A 97 -2.31 0.00 -10.29
N VAL A 98 -2.17 -1.09 -11.04
CA VAL A 98 -2.72 -2.41 -10.64
C VAL A 98 -1.79 -3.14 -9.67
N GLY A 99 -0.66 -2.53 -9.30
CA GLY A 99 0.35 -3.08 -8.41
C GLY A 99 1.56 -3.64 -9.15
N GLY A 100 2.13 -4.68 -8.61
CA GLY A 100 3.34 -5.31 -9.16
C GLY A 100 3.56 -6.70 -8.63
N ILE A 101 4.38 -7.46 -9.33
CA ILE A 101 4.74 -8.83 -9.00
C ILE A 101 6.26 -8.97 -9.09
N LYS A 102 6.86 -9.57 -8.07
CA LYS A 102 8.20 -10.13 -8.14
C LYS A 102 8.11 -11.62 -7.84
N PRO A 103 8.35 -12.51 -8.82
CA PRO A 103 8.23 -13.94 -8.66
C PRO A 103 9.02 -14.44 -7.44
N GLY A 104 8.41 -15.31 -6.64
CA GLY A 104 9.03 -15.86 -5.43
C GLY A 104 9.18 -14.89 -4.25
N CYS A 105 8.83 -13.60 -4.40
CA CYS A 105 9.00 -12.58 -3.37
C CYS A 105 7.68 -11.98 -2.90
N PHE A 106 6.97 -11.24 -3.80
CA PHE A 106 5.76 -10.53 -3.41
C PHE A 106 4.80 -10.30 -4.59
N ARG A 107 3.56 -10.02 -4.22
CA ARG A 107 2.52 -9.51 -5.12
C ARG A 107 1.81 -8.35 -4.43
N ILE A 108 1.69 -7.22 -5.11
CA ILE A 108 0.97 -6.03 -4.65
C ILE A 108 -0.19 -5.75 -5.61
N GLY A 109 -1.37 -5.46 -5.05
CA GLY A 109 -2.57 -5.12 -5.83
C GLY A 109 -3.22 -6.33 -6.50
N ASN A 110 -4.01 -6.04 -7.53
CA ASN A 110 -4.81 -7.02 -8.28
C ASN A 110 -4.22 -7.38 -9.64
N SER A 111 -2.91 -7.22 -9.80
CA SER A 111 -2.21 -7.71 -11.00
C SER A 111 -2.50 -9.19 -11.20
N GLY A 112 -3.00 -9.55 -12.37
CA GLY A 112 -3.28 -10.92 -12.75
C GLY A 112 -1.99 -11.76 -12.83
N GLY A 113 -2.13 -13.04 -12.73
CA GLY A 113 -1.05 -14.01 -12.88
C GLY A 113 -1.38 -15.30 -12.14
N CYS A 114 -1.23 -16.44 -12.79
CA CYS A 114 -1.35 -17.72 -12.11
C CYS A 114 0.00 -18.11 -11.47
N VAL A 115 -0.06 -19.03 -10.52
CA VAL A 115 1.11 -19.53 -9.81
C VAL A 115 2.22 -20.03 -10.75
N PHE A 116 1.84 -20.50 -11.96
CA PHE A 116 2.77 -20.97 -12.99
C PHE A 116 3.66 -19.85 -13.57
N SER A 117 3.13 -18.65 -13.75
CA SER A 117 3.92 -17.50 -14.23
C SER A 117 5.00 -17.08 -13.23
N PHE A 118 4.78 -17.34 -11.94
CA PHE A 118 5.75 -17.07 -10.89
C PHE A 118 6.93 -18.04 -10.88
N MET A 119 6.75 -19.26 -11.40
CA MET A 119 7.81 -20.28 -11.40
C MET A 119 8.73 -20.18 -12.63
N LEU A 120 8.26 -19.60 -13.73
CA LEU A 120 9.04 -19.50 -14.97
C LEU A 120 10.07 -18.36 -14.96
N ASP A 121 9.84 -17.32 -14.15
CA ASP A 121 10.73 -16.15 -14.06
C ASP A 121 11.81 -16.27 -12.95
N SER A 122 11.82 -17.37 -12.21
CA SER A 122 12.79 -17.61 -11.13
C SER A 122 14.05 -18.37 -11.59
N ARG A 123 14.34 -18.37 -12.93
CA ARG A 123 15.57 -18.97 -13.49
C ARG A 123 16.55 -17.93 -13.98
#